data_e49d37413951a0614c15e74aaf53233a
#
_entry.id   e49d37413951a0614c15e74aaf53233a
#
_cell.length_a   1.000
_cell.length_b   1.000
_cell.length_c   1.000
_cell.angle_alpha   90.00
_cell.angle_beta   90.00
_cell.angle_gamma   90.00
#
_symmetry.space_group_name_H-M   'P 1'
#
loop_
_entity.id
_entity.type
_entity.pdbx_description
1 polymer ?
#
loop_
_entity_poly.entity_id
_entity_poly.type
_entity_poly.pdbx_seq_one_letter_code
_entity_poly.pdbx_strand_id
1 'polypeptide(L)'
;MPRDAQRSKVYAAEEFVRKLFDRVHSHASRALDFFGTNVTLPPEGRFGSVDAVQRYVNDVLAHPAVRAAWPELPPVTVRARRGETAAHYEWTPDTATIAVPDRKTTWALRELVVLHELAHHVSQADPPHGPEFVATFCELASEVMGAEVGYVLRVVYAKEGVR
;
A
#
# COMPACT_ATOMS: atom_id res chain seq x y z
N MET A 1 23.12 4.33 -10.40
CA MET A 1 21.81 4.12 -9.74
C MET A 1 20.77 5.01 -10.40
N PRO A 2 19.67 4.44 -10.86
CA PRO A 2 18.59 5.25 -11.40
C PRO A 2 18.04 6.20 -10.32
N ARG A 3 17.72 7.42 -10.74
CA ARG A 3 17.13 8.39 -9.83
C ARG A 3 15.66 8.03 -9.57
N ASP A 4 15.22 8.08 -8.32
CA ASP A 4 13.83 7.89 -7.93
C ASP A 4 13.00 9.14 -8.26
N ALA A 5 12.83 9.39 -9.54
CA ALA A 5 12.35 10.67 -10.07
C ALA A 5 10.85 10.91 -9.84
N GLN A 6 10.07 9.84 -9.65
CA GLN A 6 8.63 9.99 -9.44
C GLN A 6 8.15 9.76 -8.01
N ARG A 7 9.08 9.65 -7.05
CA ARG A 7 8.75 9.42 -5.63
C ARG A 7 7.73 10.41 -5.08
N SER A 8 7.95 11.71 -5.28
CA SER A 8 7.04 12.73 -4.78
C SER A 8 5.65 12.67 -5.40
N LYS A 9 5.58 12.33 -6.69
CA LYS A 9 4.31 12.15 -7.39
C LYS A 9 3.55 10.91 -6.90
N VAL A 10 4.28 9.83 -6.64
CA VAL A 10 3.70 8.60 -6.05
C VAL A 10 3.08 8.93 -4.69
N TYR A 11 3.82 9.60 -3.81
CA TYR A 11 3.30 9.98 -2.50
C TYR A 11 2.10 10.92 -2.58
N ALA A 12 2.11 11.90 -3.49
CA ALA A 12 0.98 12.81 -3.68
C ALA A 12 -0.27 12.06 -4.16
N ALA A 13 -0.11 11.15 -5.10
CA ALA A 13 -1.20 10.30 -5.59
C ALA A 13 -1.80 9.45 -4.47
N GLU A 14 -0.96 8.80 -3.69
CA GLU A 14 -1.42 7.94 -2.60
C GLU A 14 -2.07 8.72 -1.47
N GLU A 15 -1.59 9.92 -1.16
CA GLU A 15 -2.23 10.82 -0.20
C GLU A 15 -3.65 11.17 -0.67
N PHE A 16 -3.82 11.48 -1.95
CA PHE A 16 -5.14 11.73 -2.52
C PHE A 16 -6.07 10.52 -2.36
N VAL A 17 -5.59 9.32 -2.64
CA VAL A 17 -6.37 8.09 -2.49
C VAL A 17 -6.76 7.86 -1.02
N ARG A 18 -5.84 8.07 -0.08
CA ARG A 18 -6.16 7.96 1.36
C ARG A 18 -7.26 8.93 1.77
N LYS A 19 -7.24 10.14 1.24
CA LYS A 19 -8.30 11.13 1.51
C LYS A 19 -9.66 10.69 0.96
N LEU A 20 -9.70 9.99 -0.17
CA LEU A 20 -10.94 9.41 -0.68
C LEU A 20 -11.50 8.36 0.27
N PHE A 21 -10.65 7.48 0.80
CA PHE A 21 -11.06 6.48 1.80
C PHE A 21 -11.55 7.14 3.08
N ASP A 22 -10.88 8.19 3.54
CA ASP A 22 -11.30 8.94 4.74
C ASP A 22 -12.66 9.59 4.55
N ARG A 23 -12.90 10.16 3.36
CA ARG A 23 -14.20 10.75 3.02
C ARG A 23 -15.31 9.70 3.04
N VAL A 24 -15.11 8.57 2.40
CA VAL A 24 -16.09 7.48 2.34
C VAL A 24 -16.35 6.91 3.73
N HIS A 25 -15.30 6.77 4.55
CA HIS A 25 -15.42 6.27 5.92
C HIS A 25 -16.31 7.16 6.80
N SER A 26 -16.31 8.47 6.57
CA SER A 26 -17.15 9.42 7.33
C SER A 26 -18.58 9.54 6.82
N HIS A 27 -18.94 8.85 5.72
CA HIS A 27 -20.26 8.90 5.12
C HIS A 27 -21.01 7.56 5.27
N ALA A 28 -22.35 7.60 5.18
CA ALA A 28 -23.18 6.41 5.26
C ALA A 28 -23.01 5.48 4.05
N SER A 29 -22.71 6.04 2.88
CA SER A 29 -22.50 5.26 1.66
C SER A 29 -21.03 5.17 1.32
N ARG A 30 -20.60 3.98 0.88
CA ARG A 30 -19.23 3.75 0.38
C ARG A 30 -19.11 4.02 -1.12
N ALA A 31 -20.21 4.36 -1.79
CA ALA A 31 -20.20 4.76 -3.18
C ALA A 31 -19.79 6.23 -3.30
N LEU A 32 -18.99 6.55 -4.30
CA LEU A 32 -18.62 7.92 -4.60
C LEU A 32 -18.54 8.13 -6.12
N ASP A 33 -18.77 9.37 -6.54
CA ASP A 33 -18.47 9.78 -7.91
C ASP A 33 -16.98 10.06 -8.01
N PHE A 34 -16.31 9.27 -8.82
CA PHE A 34 -14.87 9.34 -9.04
C PHE A 34 -14.61 9.72 -10.50
N PHE A 35 -14.43 11.02 -10.74
CA PHE A 35 -14.22 11.57 -12.07
C PHE A 35 -15.27 11.09 -13.11
N GLY A 36 -16.54 11.12 -12.72
CA GLY A 36 -17.65 10.69 -13.57
C GLY A 36 -17.96 9.20 -13.54
N THR A 37 -17.19 8.41 -12.83
CA THR A 37 -17.42 6.97 -12.64
C THR A 37 -17.87 6.72 -11.20
N ASN A 38 -18.96 5.98 -11.04
CA ASN A 38 -19.40 5.58 -9.70
C ASN A 38 -18.58 4.39 -9.23
N VAL A 39 -17.83 4.56 -8.13
CA VAL A 39 -17.02 3.51 -7.52
C VAL A 39 -17.46 3.27 -6.09
N THR A 40 -17.31 2.03 -5.62
CA THR A 40 -17.59 1.64 -4.25
C THR A 40 -16.28 1.24 -3.59
N LEU A 41 -15.86 1.97 -2.57
CA LEU A 41 -14.62 1.66 -1.86
C LEU A 41 -14.92 0.74 -0.66
N PRO A 42 -14.11 -0.32 -0.47
CA PRO A 42 -14.24 -1.18 0.72
C PRO A 42 -13.78 -0.44 1.97
N PRO A 43 -14.13 -0.95 3.16
CA PRO A 43 -13.47 -0.48 4.38
C PRO A 43 -11.96 -0.70 4.30
N GLU A 44 -11.21 0.31 4.70
CA GLU A 44 -9.76 0.20 4.82
C GLU A 44 -9.40 -0.29 6.22
N GLY A 45 -8.55 -1.31 6.31
CA GLY A 45 -8.05 -1.82 7.58
C GLY A 45 -7.26 -0.77 8.35
N ARG A 46 -7.48 -0.73 9.66
CA ARG A 46 -6.72 0.10 10.61
C ARG A 46 -6.14 -0.83 11.67
N PHE A 47 -4.90 -0.59 12.04
CA PHE A 47 -4.19 -1.49 12.95
C PHE A 47 -3.91 -0.81 14.27
N GLY A 48 -4.18 -1.50 15.38
CA GLY A 48 -3.98 -0.98 16.73
C GLY A 48 -2.61 -1.30 17.31
N SER A 49 -1.80 -2.12 16.62
CA SER A 49 -0.51 -2.58 17.14
C SER A 49 0.39 -3.10 16.04
N VAL A 50 1.68 -3.22 16.36
CA VAL A 50 2.68 -3.88 15.48
C VAL A 50 2.28 -5.34 15.22
N ASP A 51 1.78 -6.05 16.24
CA ASP A 51 1.34 -7.44 16.08
C ASP A 51 0.15 -7.57 15.11
N ALA A 52 -0.76 -6.61 15.12
CA ALA A 52 -1.88 -6.59 14.17
C ALA A 52 -1.38 -6.40 12.74
N VAL A 53 -0.40 -5.54 12.53
CA VAL A 53 0.24 -5.36 11.22
C VAL A 53 0.94 -6.65 10.78
N GLN A 54 1.65 -7.32 11.69
CA GLN A 54 2.31 -8.59 11.36
C GLN A 54 1.32 -9.65 10.92
N ARG A 55 0.20 -9.79 11.61
CA ARG A 55 -0.86 -10.75 11.20
C ARG A 55 -1.40 -10.41 9.82
N TYR A 56 -1.67 -9.14 9.57
CA TYR A 56 -2.14 -8.68 8.27
C TYR A 56 -1.14 -8.99 7.15
N VAL A 57 0.14 -8.70 7.36
CA VAL A 57 1.21 -9.00 6.40
C VAL A 57 1.25 -10.49 6.09
N ASN A 58 1.19 -11.34 7.11
CA ASN A 58 1.17 -12.79 6.94
C ASN A 58 -0.06 -13.24 6.15
N ASP A 59 -1.23 -12.67 6.42
CA ASP A 59 -2.46 -12.99 5.71
C ASP A 59 -2.38 -12.59 4.23
N VAL A 60 -1.82 -11.42 3.92
CA VAL A 60 -1.61 -10.98 2.53
C VAL A 60 -0.66 -11.93 1.81
N LEU A 61 0.47 -12.27 2.41
CA LEU A 61 1.44 -13.19 1.79
C LEU A 61 0.89 -14.61 1.62
N ALA A 62 -0.08 -14.99 2.44
CA ALA A 62 -0.77 -16.28 2.33
C ALA A 62 -2.02 -16.23 1.44
N HIS A 63 -2.43 -15.05 0.99
CA HIS A 63 -3.63 -14.88 0.17
C HIS A 63 -3.49 -15.66 -1.15
N PRO A 64 -4.49 -16.48 -1.54
CA PRO A 64 -4.37 -17.35 -2.73
C PRO A 64 -4.04 -16.59 -4.01
N ALA A 65 -4.65 -15.42 -4.24
CA ALA A 65 -4.40 -14.62 -5.44
C ALA A 65 -2.97 -14.02 -5.43
N VAL A 66 -2.48 -13.62 -4.26
CA VAL A 66 -1.11 -13.11 -4.10
C VAL A 66 -0.10 -14.23 -4.35
N ARG A 67 -0.32 -15.40 -3.80
CA ARG A 67 0.55 -16.57 -4.02
C ARG A 67 0.53 -17.03 -5.49
N ALA A 68 -0.59 -16.89 -6.15
CA ALA A 68 -0.69 -17.25 -7.58
C ALA A 68 0.08 -16.25 -8.46
N ALA A 69 -0.01 -14.96 -8.15
CA ALA A 69 0.68 -13.91 -8.92
C ALA A 69 2.19 -13.86 -8.63
N TRP A 70 2.58 -14.09 -7.37
CA TRP A 70 3.97 -14.03 -6.91
C TRP A 70 4.28 -15.25 -6.03
N PRO A 71 4.63 -16.40 -6.63
CA PRO A 71 4.61 -17.70 -5.93
C PRO A 71 5.70 -17.93 -4.89
N GLU A 72 6.78 -17.19 -4.87
CA GLU A 72 7.91 -17.50 -4.00
C GLU A 72 8.35 -16.31 -3.14
N LEU A 73 7.40 -15.55 -2.62
CA LEU A 73 7.72 -14.41 -1.76
C LEU A 73 8.26 -14.89 -0.41
N PRO A 74 9.44 -14.40 0.01
CA PRO A 74 9.95 -14.69 1.35
C PRO A 74 9.08 -14.02 2.42
N PRO A 75 9.12 -14.52 3.66
CA PRO A 75 8.36 -13.91 4.75
C PRO A 75 8.89 -12.51 5.10
N VAL A 76 8.02 -11.69 5.69
CA VAL A 76 8.35 -10.34 6.12
C VAL A 76 8.15 -10.24 7.63
N THR A 77 9.12 -9.67 8.33
CA THR A 77 9.02 -9.35 9.75
C THR A 77 8.58 -7.88 9.90
N VAL A 78 7.59 -7.66 10.74
CA VAL A 78 7.15 -6.30 11.10
C VAL A 78 7.76 -5.93 12.44
N ARG A 79 8.34 -4.73 12.53
CA ARG A 79 8.92 -4.21 13.78
C ARG A 79 8.47 -2.79 14.07
N ALA A 80 8.56 -2.40 15.33
CA ALA A 80 8.31 -1.03 15.73
C ALA A 80 9.46 -0.11 15.26
N ARG A 81 9.10 1.12 14.92
CA ARG A 81 10.04 2.17 14.52
C ARG A 81 9.84 3.38 15.44
N ARG A 82 10.71 3.53 16.41
CA ARG A 82 10.61 4.59 17.42
C ARG A 82 10.95 5.96 16.84
N GLY A 83 10.20 6.99 17.26
CA GLY A 83 10.49 8.38 16.93
C GLY A 83 10.17 8.78 15.50
N GLU A 84 9.57 7.89 14.71
CA GLU A 84 9.21 8.13 13.33
C GLU A 84 7.70 8.17 13.13
N THR A 85 7.25 8.83 12.08
CA THR A 85 5.84 8.93 11.73
C THR A 85 5.48 8.17 10.48
N ALA A 86 6.48 7.66 9.73
CA ALA A 86 6.28 6.94 8.47
C ALA A 86 6.70 5.48 8.60
N ALA A 87 6.01 4.61 7.87
CA ALA A 87 6.44 3.24 7.68
C ALA A 87 7.63 3.18 6.70
N HIS A 88 8.38 2.09 6.74
CA HIS A 88 9.56 1.91 5.93
C HIS A 88 9.80 0.43 5.64
N TYR A 89 10.16 0.09 4.40
CA TYR A 89 10.57 -1.25 4.01
C TYR A 89 12.11 -1.35 3.95
N GLU A 90 12.64 -2.41 4.53
CA GLU A 90 14.07 -2.71 4.54
C GLU A 90 14.30 -4.12 3.99
N TRP A 91 15.27 -4.25 3.11
CA TRP A 91 15.64 -5.56 2.56
C TRP A 91 17.14 -5.79 2.68
N THR A 92 17.48 -7.00 3.10
CA THR A 92 18.85 -7.55 3.04
C THR A 92 18.75 -8.95 2.41
N PRO A 93 19.86 -9.57 1.98
CA PRO A 93 19.80 -10.94 1.46
C PRO A 93 19.18 -11.96 2.40
N ASP A 94 19.25 -11.70 3.71
CA ASP A 94 18.78 -12.64 4.73
C ASP A 94 17.42 -12.26 5.33
N THR A 95 16.99 -10.98 5.22
CA THR A 95 15.79 -10.51 5.91
C THR A 95 15.02 -9.48 5.08
N ALA A 96 13.69 -9.55 5.19
CA ALA A 96 12.78 -8.51 4.71
C ALA A 96 11.99 -7.98 5.91
N THR A 97 11.97 -6.67 6.10
CA THR A 97 11.37 -6.05 7.28
C THR A 97 10.54 -4.84 6.90
N ILE A 98 9.35 -4.74 7.49
CA ILE A 98 8.55 -3.52 7.46
C ILE A 98 8.60 -2.90 8.85
N ALA A 99 9.17 -1.70 8.95
CA ALA A 99 9.20 -0.93 10.19
C ALA A 99 8.02 0.03 10.21
N VAL A 100 7.22 -0.01 11.27
CA VAL A 100 6.04 0.84 11.43
C VAL A 100 6.13 1.67 12.71
N PRO A 101 5.58 2.90 12.73
CA PRO A 101 5.54 3.66 13.97
C PRO A 101 4.79 2.90 15.06
N ASP A 102 5.30 2.98 16.28
CA ASP A 102 4.73 2.29 17.43
C ASP A 102 3.57 3.04 18.10
N ARG A 103 3.24 4.23 17.59
CA ARG A 103 2.18 5.09 18.18
C ARG A 103 0.85 4.95 17.42
N LYS A 104 -0.22 4.84 18.19
CA LYS A 104 -1.60 4.64 17.68
C LYS A 104 -2.15 5.75 16.79
N THR A 105 -1.53 6.91 16.76
CA THR A 105 -2.08 8.09 16.08
C THR A 105 -1.61 8.27 14.65
N THR A 106 -0.90 7.29 14.11
CA THR A 106 -0.20 7.51 12.86
C THR A 106 -0.95 6.95 11.66
N TRP A 107 -0.95 7.72 10.60
CA TRP A 107 -1.45 7.33 9.30
C TRP A 107 -0.75 6.07 8.73
N ALA A 108 0.44 5.75 9.26
CA ALA A 108 1.21 4.60 8.81
C ALA A 108 0.67 3.24 9.29
N LEU A 109 -0.29 3.24 10.24
CA LEU A 109 -0.95 2.01 10.71
C LEU A 109 -2.26 1.75 9.95
N ARG A 110 -2.30 2.05 8.67
CA ARG A 110 -3.45 1.82 7.80
C ARG A 110 -3.09 0.90 6.64
N GLU A 111 -4.08 0.20 6.14
CA GLU A 111 -3.91 -0.86 5.13
C GLU A 111 -3.18 -0.38 3.87
N LEU A 112 -3.56 0.77 3.32
CA LEU A 112 -2.93 1.30 2.11
C LEU A 112 -1.44 1.56 2.29
N VAL A 113 -1.02 2.02 3.47
CA VAL A 113 0.39 2.24 3.76
C VAL A 113 1.15 0.92 3.91
N VAL A 114 0.57 -0.05 4.61
CA VAL A 114 1.19 -1.37 4.76
C VAL A 114 1.31 -2.07 3.41
N LEU A 115 0.29 -1.99 2.55
CA LEU A 115 0.34 -2.55 1.20
C LEU A 115 1.39 -1.86 0.32
N HIS A 116 1.61 -0.55 0.50
CA HIS A 116 2.70 0.16 -0.18
C HIS A 116 4.06 -0.46 0.17
N GLU A 117 4.32 -0.70 1.46
CA GLU A 117 5.57 -1.31 1.89
C GLU A 117 5.70 -2.77 1.42
N LEU A 118 4.59 -3.52 1.41
CA LEU A 118 4.56 -4.86 0.81
C LEU A 118 4.82 -4.83 -0.70
N ALA A 119 4.37 -3.80 -1.40
CA ALA A 119 4.65 -3.65 -2.83
C ALA A 119 6.15 -3.48 -3.09
N HIS A 120 6.89 -2.82 -2.20
CA HIS A 120 8.36 -2.79 -2.28
C HIS A 120 8.96 -4.19 -2.13
N HIS A 121 8.42 -4.99 -1.22
CA HIS A 121 8.86 -6.37 -1.03
C HIS A 121 8.63 -7.23 -2.27
N VAL A 122 7.48 -7.08 -2.89
CA VAL A 122 7.08 -7.87 -4.05
C VAL A 122 7.85 -7.45 -5.31
N SER A 123 7.94 -6.15 -5.58
CA SER A 123 8.52 -5.66 -6.83
C SER A 123 10.04 -5.65 -6.85
N GLN A 124 10.68 -5.38 -5.72
CA GLN A 124 12.13 -5.14 -5.63
C GLN A 124 12.61 -4.16 -6.71
N ALA A 125 11.77 -3.16 -7.01
CA ALA A 125 11.99 -2.24 -8.12
C ALA A 125 13.19 -1.32 -7.89
N ASP A 126 13.90 -1.01 -8.98
CA ASP A 126 14.96 -0.01 -9.02
C ASP A 126 14.74 0.88 -10.25
N PRO A 127 14.38 2.16 -10.10
CA PRO A 127 14.24 2.90 -8.82
C PRO A 127 13.03 2.42 -7.99
N PRO A 128 13.06 2.63 -6.67
CA PRO A 128 12.03 2.07 -5.77
C PRO A 128 10.59 2.43 -6.11
N HIS A 129 10.34 3.63 -6.62
CA HIS A 129 9.00 4.08 -7.01
C HIS A 129 8.86 4.19 -8.53
N GLY A 130 9.58 3.35 -9.27
CA GLY A 130 9.48 3.28 -10.73
C GLY A 130 8.21 2.57 -11.21
N PRO A 131 8.08 2.41 -12.55
CA PRO A 131 6.88 1.78 -13.15
C PRO A 131 6.58 0.39 -12.62
N GLU A 132 7.58 -0.40 -12.30
CA GLU A 132 7.40 -1.74 -11.75
C GLU A 132 6.73 -1.71 -10.37
N PHE A 133 7.17 -0.81 -9.50
CA PHE A 133 6.54 -0.61 -8.18
C PHE A 133 5.07 -0.20 -8.35
N VAL A 134 4.81 0.79 -9.20
CA VAL A 134 3.46 1.31 -9.42
C VAL A 134 2.53 0.22 -9.93
N ALA A 135 2.95 -0.55 -10.91
CA ALA A 135 2.18 -1.66 -11.45
C ALA A 135 1.92 -2.73 -10.37
N THR A 136 2.95 -3.08 -9.60
CA THR A 136 2.85 -4.08 -8.53
C THR A 136 1.90 -3.62 -7.43
N PHE A 137 1.99 -2.37 -6.99
CA PHE A 137 1.10 -1.86 -5.94
C PHE A 137 -0.36 -1.85 -6.41
N CYS A 138 -0.62 -1.40 -7.63
CA CYS A 138 -1.98 -1.43 -8.19
C CYS A 138 -2.54 -2.86 -8.25
N GLU A 139 -1.73 -3.82 -8.70
CA GLU A 139 -2.15 -5.21 -8.78
C GLU A 139 -2.37 -5.81 -7.38
N LEU A 140 -1.43 -5.61 -6.46
CA LEU A 140 -1.54 -6.09 -5.08
C LEU A 140 -2.79 -5.54 -4.39
N ALA A 141 -3.05 -4.23 -4.51
CA ALA A 141 -4.23 -3.62 -3.96
C ALA A 141 -5.52 -4.16 -4.59
N SER A 142 -5.51 -4.44 -5.91
CA SER A 142 -6.65 -5.06 -6.59
C SER A 142 -6.96 -6.45 -6.05
N GLU A 143 -5.92 -7.26 -5.82
CA GLU A 143 -6.10 -8.63 -5.32
C GLU A 143 -6.54 -8.67 -3.85
N VAL A 144 -6.04 -7.77 -3.02
CA VAL A 144 -6.29 -7.79 -1.58
C VAL A 144 -7.53 -6.96 -1.20
N MET A 145 -7.71 -5.79 -1.79
CA MET A 145 -8.78 -4.86 -1.44
C MET A 145 -9.92 -4.81 -2.46
N GLY A 146 -9.71 -5.34 -3.66
CA GLY A 146 -10.70 -5.37 -4.72
C GLY A 146 -10.35 -4.52 -5.94
N ALA A 147 -10.93 -4.88 -7.08
CA ALA A 147 -10.62 -4.29 -8.37
C ALA A 147 -10.85 -2.77 -8.42
N GLU A 148 -11.83 -2.26 -7.67
CA GLU A 148 -12.13 -0.83 -7.64
C GLU A 148 -11.00 -0.02 -7.00
N VAL A 149 -10.33 -0.58 -6.00
CA VAL A 149 -9.17 0.07 -5.37
C VAL A 149 -8.01 0.18 -6.37
N GLY A 150 -7.72 -0.90 -7.07
CA GLY A 150 -6.70 -0.89 -8.12
C GLY A 150 -7.02 0.10 -9.24
N TYR A 151 -8.27 0.18 -9.65
CA TYR A 151 -8.73 1.15 -10.64
C TYR A 151 -8.51 2.60 -10.16
N VAL A 152 -8.90 2.90 -8.94
CA VAL A 152 -8.72 4.24 -8.35
C VAL A 152 -7.24 4.61 -8.29
N LEU A 153 -6.38 3.69 -7.84
CA LEU A 153 -4.93 3.93 -7.82
C LEU A 153 -4.39 4.23 -9.21
N ARG A 154 -4.74 3.45 -10.21
CA ARG A 154 -4.26 3.66 -11.59
C ARG A 154 -4.66 5.02 -12.14
N VAL A 155 -5.90 5.42 -11.92
CA VAL A 155 -6.41 6.72 -12.39
C VAL A 155 -5.70 7.87 -11.70
N VAL A 156 -5.54 7.82 -10.38
CA VAL A 156 -4.88 8.89 -9.62
C VAL A 156 -3.40 8.98 -9.98
N TYR A 157 -2.71 7.85 -10.11
CA TYR A 157 -1.32 7.84 -10.56
C TYR A 157 -1.17 8.49 -11.94
N ALA A 158 -2.04 8.15 -12.88
CA ALA A 158 -2.00 8.75 -14.22
C ALA A 158 -2.22 10.27 -14.18
N LYS A 159 -3.16 10.72 -13.35
CA LYS A 159 -3.45 12.16 -13.18
C LYS A 159 -2.27 12.91 -12.56
N GLU A 160 -1.52 12.29 -11.68
CA GLU A 160 -0.31 12.87 -11.08
C GLU A 160 0.93 12.75 -11.99
N GLY A 161 0.78 12.15 -13.16
CA GLY A 161 1.89 11.97 -14.09
C GLY A 161 2.86 10.86 -13.68
N VAL A 162 2.41 9.89 -12.89
CA VAL A 162 3.18 8.69 -12.54
C VAL A 162 3.03 7.67 -13.66
N ARG A 163 4.15 7.03 -14.02
CA ARG A 163 4.21 6.05 -15.12
C ARG A 163 4.83 4.75 -14.65
#